data_87f49463eed75785c88ed55e73917d54
#
_entry.id   87f49463eed75785c88ed55e73917d54
#
_cell.length_a   1.000
_cell.length_b   1.000
_cell.length_c   1.000
_cell.angle_alpha   90.00
_cell.angle_beta   90.00
_cell.angle_gamma   90.00
#
_symmetry.space_group_name_H-M   'P 1'
#
loop_
_entity.id
_entity.type
_entity.pdbx_description
1 polymer ?
#
loop_
_entity_poly.entity_id
_entity_poly.type
_entity_poly.pdbx_seq_one_letter_code
_entity_poly.pdbx_strand_id
1 'polypeptide(L)'
;MGYPVTVALRYLASKKRNMVSTSTALAVGGVTLGVAALTVVMSVTGGFQEQFREKVLGVNAHVLVLKYSIDFREYRDVMKKIENVPGIVGIAPFVINPMMVTHGEHTATGVLLKGVDPDLMPRVLDLPKHVIRGSLAGLRSPGAKPPDRPYDALRDQLDRRGFGDDGDGGTVSLLQAMQREVDEGMHARDAGEPAGTAQVGDQSAPTAAHRTRPPPSEGREPTRPGPPAVVGAVTPEGGYRSRLPEDDDLPAFVDPDPCKSASQVARMPGIVVGRTLAKQLAVDLGDCVQVTSPQIGISFGAGARSPIAKQFRVIAVFEAGFDQYDSKLVYTDLYEAQAFYEYGDSVTGLEMKVRDINRAHAIARRIDAILDNGIYHTMDWRELNHGLFMALLIQQIGMSVVLGLIILVAACTVIATLIMVVLDKKKEIALLKALGAKDDAVLRIFIYQGGIIGLLGTVSGILIGWLCCRFLLAYTFPLDPKVYFISSLPVSMHPIEFALPALVAITICLVATVFPAMYAAKLRPADGLRAE
;
A
#
# COMPACT_ATOMS: atom_id res chain seq x y z
N MET A 1 23.42 47.38 22.83
CA MET A 1 23.42 46.89 21.43
C MET A 1 24.63 47.42 20.73
N GLY A 2 25.41 46.54 20.03
CA GLY A 2 26.63 47.02 19.36
C GLY A 2 26.33 47.88 18.16
N TYR A 3 27.17 48.87 17.88
CA TYR A 3 27.14 49.80 16.74
C TYR A 3 26.70 49.17 15.41
N PRO A 4 27.14 47.93 15.02
CA PRO A 4 26.73 47.35 13.72
C PRO A 4 25.23 47.04 13.61
N VAL A 5 24.57 46.62 14.68
CA VAL A 5 23.13 46.31 14.71
C VAL A 5 22.29 47.57 14.52
N THR A 6 22.68 48.66 15.20
CA THR A 6 21.96 49.94 15.11
C THR A 6 22.02 50.49 13.68
N VAL A 7 23.18 50.39 13.01
CA VAL A 7 23.36 50.82 11.63
C VAL A 7 22.56 49.95 10.66
N ALA A 8 22.55 48.61 10.85
CA ALA A 8 21.76 47.67 10.03
C ALA A 8 20.26 47.98 10.10
N LEU A 9 19.72 48.23 11.29
CA LEU A 9 18.32 48.62 11.51
C LEU A 9 18.01 49.98 10.85
N ARG A 10 18.92 50.94 10.93
CA ARG A 10 18.74 52.26 10.30
C ARG A 10 18.76 52.21 8.77
N TYR A 11 19.54 51.28 8.18
CA TYR A 11 19.55 51.04 6.76
C TYR A 11 18.24 50.41 6.26
N LEU A 12 17.64 49.49 7.03
CA LEU A 12 16.34 48.92 6.72
C LEU A 12 15.19 49.93 6.86
N ALA A 13 15.26 50.84 7.86
CA ALA A 13 14.21 51.82 8.16
C ALA A 13 14.31 53.14 7.36
N SER A 14 15.32 53.32 6.48
CA SER A 14 15.56 54.54 5.75
C SER A 14 14.48 54.88 4.72
N LYS A 15 13.64 55.85 5.03
CA LYS A 15 12.45 56.30 4.28
C LYS A 15 12.77 57.17 3.04
N LYS A 16 14.05 57.50 2.79
CA LYS A 16 14.43 58.56 1.80
C LYS A 16 14.43 58.14 0.32
N ARG A 17 14.28 56.84 0.00
CA ARG A 17 14.24 56.39 -1.40
C ARG A 17 13.31 55.17 -1.54
N ASN A 18 12.19 55.34 -2.20
CA ASN A 18 11.15 54.29 -2.36
C ASN A 18 11.66 52.95 -2.94
N MET A 19 12.70 53.00 -3.80
CA MET A 19 13.24 51.80 -4.45
C MET A 19 13.92 50.81 -3.49
N VAL A 20 14.69 51.27 -2.48
CA VAL A 20 15.36 50.38 -1.49
C VAL A 20 14.33 49.71 -0.58
N SER A 21 13.29 50.44 -0.18
CA SER A 21 12.19 49.89 0.62
C SER A 21 11.41 48.83 -0.15
N THR A 22 11.18 49.00 -1.47
CA THR A 22 10.45 48.07 -2.31
C THR A 22 11.24 46.78 -2.55
N SER A 23 12.54 46.85 -2.80
CA SER A 23 13.40 45.69 -3.01
C SER A 23 13.55 44.85 -1.71
N THR A 24 13.67 45.50 -0.55
CA THR A 24 13.71 44.85 0.73
C THR A 24 12.37 44.14 1.04
N ALA A 25 11.25 44.82 0.75
CA ALA A 25 9.92 44.23 0.90
C ALA A 25 9.73 42.99 0.00
N LEU A 26 10.24 43.05 -1.24
CA LEU A 26 10.22 41.91 -2.18
C LEU A 26 11.07 40.76 -1.67
N ALA A 27 12.24 41.01 -1.11
CA ALA A 27 13.11 39.97 -0.52
C ALA A 27 12.45 39.31 0.70
N VAL A 28 11.90 40.11 1.63
CA VAL A 28 11.13 39.59 2.79
C VAL A 28 9.93 38.79 2.28
N GLY A 29 9.18 39.32 1.28
CA GLY A 29 8.03 38.64 0.69
C GLY A 29 8.38 37.31 0.04
N GLY A 30 9.50 37.22 -0.67
CA GLY A 30 10.00 35.97 -1.25
C GLY A 30 10.33 34.89 -0.22
N VAL A 31 11.05 35.29 0.84
CA VAL A 31 11.34 34.37 1.97
C VAL A 31 10.06 33.96 2.68
N THR A 32 9.13 34.91 2.93
CA THR A 32 7.82 34.65 3.55
C THR A 32 7.03 33.62 2.76
N LEU A 33 6.92 33.79 1.45
CA LEU A 33 6.18 32.88 0.58
C LEU A 33 6.83 31.48 0.55
N GLY A 34 8.17 31.42 0.44
CA GLY A 34 8.91 30.17 0.44
C GLY A 34 8.74 29.39 1.75
N VAL A 35 8.86 30.07 2.89
CA VAL A 35 8.68 29.42 4.22
C VAL A 35 7.23 29.00 4.44
N ALA A 36 6.25 29.85 4.08
CA ALA A 36 4.84 29.51 4.20
C ALA A 36 4.47 28.29 3.36
N ALA A 37 4.89 28.27 2.09
CA ALA A 37 4.64 27.14 1.20
C ALA A 37 5.28 25.85 1.72
N LEU A 38 6.55 25.91 2.16
CA LEU A 38 7.25 24.74 2.71
C LEU A 38 6.57 24.21 3.99
N THR A 39 6.15 25.10 4.87
CA THR A 39 5.44 24.74 6.12
C THR A 39 4.12 24.04 5.81
N VAL A 40 3.30 24.61 4.90
CA VAL A 40 2.01 24.00 4.52
C VAL A 40 2.20 22.63 3.89
N VAL A 41 3.15 22.51 2.96
CA VAL A 41 3.41 21.22 2.28
C VAL A 41 3.91 20.17 3.28
N MET A 42 4.82 20.52 4.18
CA MET A 42 5.30 19.58 5.21
C MET A 42 4.19 19.16 6.16
N SER A 43 3.34 20.08 6.61
CA SER A 43 2.19 19.78 7.47
C SER A 43 1.15 18.88 6.79
N VAL A 44 0.85 19.10 5.53
CA VAL A 44 -0.08 18.26 4.75
C VAL A 44 0.53 16.87 4.50
N THR A 45 1.80 16.80 4.09
CA THR A 45 2.48 15.53 3.84
C THR A 45 2.65 14.70 5.13
N GLY A 46 3.01 15.36 6.23
CA GLY A 46 3.11 14.74 7.55
C GLY A 46 1.76 14.19 8.02
N GLY A 47 0.69 14.99 7.90
CA GLY A 47 -0.66 14.57 8.22
C GLY A 47 -1.14 13.38 7.39
N PHE A 48 -0.80 13.36 6.10
CA PHE A 48 -1.11 12.25 5.21
C PHE A 48 -0.40 10.96 5.65
N GLN A 49 0.90 11.03 5.95
CA GLN A 49 1.68 9.88 6.43
C GLN A 49 1.15 9.35 7.77
N GLU A 50 0.75 10.22 8.69
CA GLU A 50 0.22 9.85 10.00
C GLU A 50 -1.15 9.17 9.90
N GLN A 51 -2.10 9.76 9.19
CA GLN A 51 -3.42 9.15 8.96
C GLN A 51 -3.33 7.85 8.19
N PHE A 52 -2.47 7.79 7.20
CA PHE A 52 -2.23 6.58 6.44
C PHE A 52 -1.69 5.46 7.34
N ARG A 53 -0.70 5.80 8.18
CA ARG A 53 -0.15 4.87 9.17
C ARG A 53 -1.23 4.34 10.12
N GLU A 54 -2.07 5.21 10.68
CA GLU A 54 -3.14 4.80 11.60
C GLU A 54 -4.15 3.85 10.92
N LYS A 55 -4.55 4.14 9.69
CA LYS A 55 -5.51 3.32 8.97
C LYS A 55 -4.96 1.96 8.55
N VAL A 56 -3.72 1.91 8.07
CA VAL A 56 -3.04 0.64 7.74
C VAL A 56 -2.89 -0.23 8.98
N LEU A 57 -2.61 0.37 10.13
CA LEU A 57 -2.38 -0.35 11.39
C LEU A 57 -3.67 -0.80 12.08
N GLY A 58 -4.79 -0.14 11.82
CA GLY A 58 -6.07 -0.49 12.43
C GLY A 58 -6.60 -1.88 12.05
N VAL A 59 -6.22 -2.37 10.88
CA VAL A 59 -6.71 -3.65 10.32
C VAL A 59 -5.62 -4.69 10.18
N ASN A 60 -4.34 -4.27 10.08
CA ASN A 60 -3.22 -5.18 9.91
C ASN A 60 -2.46 -5.42 11.21
N ALA A 61 -1.86 -6.60 11.29
CA ALA A 61 -0.89 -6.92 12.33
C ALA A 61 0.38 -6.06 12.18
N HIS A 62 1.10 -5.88 13.29
CA HIS A 62 2.32 -5.08 13.31
C HIS A 62 3.55 -5.83 12.83
N VAL A 63 3.57 -7.15 13.02
CA VAL A 63 4.64 -8.07 12.60
C VAL A 63 4.01 -9.36 12.10
N LEU A 64 4.53 -9.91 11.02
CA LEU A 64 4.14 -11.18 10.43
C LEU A 64 5.33 -12.13 10.44
N VAL A 65 5.09 -13.41 10.69
CA VAL A 65 6.03 -14.51 10.44
C VAL A 65 5.44 -15.39 9.36
N LEU A 66 6.11 -15.50 8.24
CA LEU A 66 5.74 -16.33 7.10
C LEU A 66 6.75 -17.46 6.96
N LYS A 67 6.35 -18.55 6.34
CA LYS A 67 7.22 -19.66 5.98
C LYS A 67 7.39 -19.70 4.46
N TYR A 68 8.60 -19.91 3.96
CA TYR A 68 8.85 -20.03 2.52
C TYR A 68 8.23 -21.28 1.88
N SER A 69 7.66 -22.17 2.67
CA SER A 69 6.91 -23.35 2.20
C SER A 69 5.40 -23.12 2.36
N ILE A 70 4.61 -23.72 1.48
CA ILE A 70 3.14 -23.68 1.52
C ILE A 70 2.59 -24.36 2.81
N ASP A 71 3.38 -25.21 3.45
CA ASP A 71 2.97 -26.03 4.59
C ASP A 71 3.59 -25.54 5.89
N PHE A 72 2.82 -24.73 6.65
CA PHE A 72 3.24 -24.22 7.96
C PHE A 72 2.40 -24.87 9.08
N ARG A 73 2.70 -26.12 9.41
CA ARG A 73 2.00 -26.89 10.45
C ARG A 73 2.52 -26.67 11.85
N GLU A 74 3.84 -26.49 11.96
CA GLU A 74 4.52 -26.28 13.25
C GLU A 74 4.27 -24.90 13.85
N TYR A 75 3.25 -24.18 13.36
CA TYR A 75 2.95 -22.82 13.80
C TYR A 75 2.70 -22.70 15.30
N ARG A 76 2.12 -23.73 15.94
CA ARG A 76 1.90 -23.73 17.40
C ARG A 76 3.21 -23.77 18.19
N ASP A 77 4.22 -24.51 17.70
CA ASP A 77 5.53 -24.57 18.33
C ASP A 77 6.33 -23.29 18.10
N VAL A 78 6.20 -22.71 16.90
CA VAL A 78 6.76 -21.39 16.61
C VAL A 78 6.12 -20.32 17.49
N MET A 79 4.79 -20.33 17.66
CA MET A 79 4.10 -19.41 18.57
C MET A 79 4.66 -19.48 19.98
N LYS A 80 4.82 -20.69 20.54
CA LYS A 80 5.39 -20.89 21.90
C LYS A 80 6.81 -20.34 22.02
N LYS A 81 7.65 -20.50 20.98
CA LYS A 81 9.02 -20.00 20.99
C LYS A 81 9.10 -18.48 21.02
N ILE A 82 8.17 -17.79 20.33
CA ILE A 82 8.20 -16.34 20.20
C ILE A 82 7.28 -15.60 21.19
N GLU A 83 6.40 -16.31 21.90
CA GLU A 83 5.46 -15.71 22.86
C GLU A 83 6.16 -14.89 23.95
N ASN A 84 7.34 -15.31 24.38
CA ASN A 84 8.12 -14.67 25.43
C ASN A 84 9.00 -13.51 24.97
N VAL A 85 8.93 -13.11 23.68
CA VAL A 85 9.70 -11.98 23.17
C VAL A 85 9.16 -10.66 23.75
N PRO A 86 10.00 -9.86 24.43
CA PRO A 86 9.54 -8.63 25.06
C PRO A 86 8.97 -7.64 24.04
N GLY A 87 7.76 -7.15 24.32
CA GLY A 87 7.06 -6.19 23.48
C GLY A 87 5.94 -6.78 22.63
N ILE A 88 5.80 -8.08 22.53
CA ILE A 88 4.64 -8.74 21.91
C ILE A 88 3.44 -8.67 22.88
N VAL A 89 2.28 -8.33 22.35
CA VAL A 89 0.99 -8.23 23.07
C VAL A 89 0.11 -9.44 22.80
N GLY A 90 0.13 -9.93 21.56
CA GLY A 90 -0.64 -11.10 21.14
C GLY A 90 -0.08 -11.69 19.85
N ILE A 91 -0.35 -12.98 19.66
CA ILE A 91 0.01 -13.76 18.48
C ILE A 91 -1.22 -14.56 18.05
N ALA A 92 -1.49 -14.57 16.75
CA ALA A 92 -2.58 -15.37 16.17
C ALA A 92 -2.14 -15.99 14.84
N PRO A 93 -2.55 -17.23 14.55
CA PRO A 93 -2.38 -17.84 13.25
C PRO A 93 -3.41 -17.28 12.26
N PHE A 94 -3.04 -17.22 10.98
CA PHE A 94 -3.94 -16.82 9.92
C PHE A 94 -3.70 -17.60 8.62
N VAL A 95 -4.78 -17.73 7.84
CA VAL A 95 -4.74 -18.20 6.45
C VAL A 95 -5.25 -17.06 5.58
N ILE A 96 -4.57 -16.74 4.48
CA ILE A 96 -5.03 -15.72 3.53
C ILE A 96 -4.80 -16.17 2.10
N ASN A 97 -5.85 -16.04 1.29
CA ASN A 97 -5.78 -16.43 -0.12
C ASN A 97 -6.72 -15.57 -0.98
N PRO A 98 -6.34 -15.31 -2.25
CA PRO A 98 -7.22 -14.64 -3.19
C PRO A 98 -8.40 -15.54 -3.58
N MET A 99 -9.61 -15.00 -3.51
CA MET A 99 -10.88 -15.66 -3.80
C MET A 99 -11.78 -14.78 -4.63
N MET A 100 -12.86 -15.35 -5.14
CA MET A 100 -13.96 -14.62 -5.75
C MET A 100 -15.20 -14.77 -4.88
N VAL A 101 -15.90 -13.66 -4.62
CA VAL A 101 -17.18 -13.65 -3.91
C VAL A 101 -18.28 -13.21 -4.86
N THR A 102 -19.41 -13.92 -4.84
CA THR A 102 -20.62 -13.62 -5.61
C THR A 102 -21.83 -13.60 -4.70
N HIS A 103 -22.81 -12.79 -5.06
CA HIS A 103 -24.13 -12.77 -4.42
C HIS A 103 -25.22 -12.67 -5.49
N GLY A 104 -26.07 -13.71 -5.59
CA GLY A 104 -27.11 -13.78 -6.60
C GLY A 104 -26.55 -13.61 -8.02
N GLU A 105 -27.17 -12.73 -8.81
CA GLU A 105 -26.74 -12.41 -10.20
C GLU A 105 -25.66 -11.34 -10.28
N HIS A 106 -25.16 -10.82 -9.15
CA HIS A 106 -24.12 -9.80 -9.12
C HIS A 106 -22.77 -10.36 -9.59
N THR A 107 -22.02 -9.52 -10.27
CA THR A 107 -20.69 -9.85 -10.80
C THR A 107 -19.75 -10.32 -9.68
N ALA A 108 -19.00 -11.36 -9.97
CA ALA A 108 -17.98 -11.87 -9.07
C ALA A 108 -16.92 -10.81 -8.78
N THR A 109 -16.63 -10.58 -7.52
CA THR A 109 -15.62 -9.62 -7.04
C THR A 109 -14.44 -10.39 -6.46
N GLY A 110 -13.21 -10.04 -6.90
CA GLY A 110 -11.98 -10.60 -6.34
C GLY A 110 -11.73 -10.04 -4.93
N VAL A 111 -11.55 -10.95 -3.97
CA VAL A 111 -11.31 -10.62 -2.55
C VAL A 111 -10.14 -11.41 -1.99
N LEU A 112 -9.61 -10.99 -0.86
CA LEU A 112 -8.69 -11.75 -0.02
C LEU A 112 -9.48 -12.36 1.14
N LEU A 113 -9.68 -13.67 1.10
CA LEU A 113 -10.31 -14.40 2.20
C LEU A 113 -9.26 -14.66 3.28
N LYS A 114 -9.49 -14.08 4.46
CA LYS A 114 -8.63 -14.24 5.63
C LYS A 114 -9.33 -15.08 6.68
N GLY A 115 -8.80 -16.28 6.91
CA GLY A 115 -9.17 -17.14 8.03
C GLY A 115 -8.46 -16.70 9.29
N VAL A 116 -9.21 -16.41 10.35
CA VAL A 116 -8.69 -15.94 11.64
C VAL A 116 -9.20 -16.81 12.77
N ASP A 117 -8.40 -16.95 13.83
CA ASP A 117 -8.84 -17.60 15.06
C ASP A 117 -9.65 -16.61 15.92
N PRO A 118 -10.95 -16.81 16.14
CA PRO A 118 -11.80 -15.86 16.86
C PRO A 118 -11.38 -15.58 18.29
N ASP A 119 -10.69 -16.54 18.94
CA ASP A 119 -10.26 -16.42 20.33
C ASP A 119 -8.95 -15.63 20.48
N LEU A 120 -8.04 -15.77 19.52
CA LEU A 120 -6.72 -15.13 19.50
C LEU A 120 -6.72 -13.79 18.77
N MET A 121 -7.52 -13.67 17.70
CA MET A 121 -7.59 -12.49 16.83
C MET A 121 -7.85 -11.18 17.58
N PRO A 122 -8.73 -11.07 18.60
CA PRO A 122 -8.98 -9.79 19.27
C PRO A 122 -7.77 -9.21 20.01
N ARG A 123 -6.76 -10.04 20.31
CA ARG A 123 -5.50 -9.60 20.92
C ARG A 123 -4.49 -9.06 19.90
N VAL A 124 -4.70 -9.34 18.61
CA VAL A 124 -3.79 -9.02 17.52
C VAL A 124 -4.35 -7.98 16.58
N LEU A 125 -5.61 -8.13 16.16
CA LEU A 125 -6.30 -7.23 15.25
C LEU A 125 -7.32 -6.37 16.00
N ASP A 126 -7.49 -5.14 15.54
CA ASP A 126 -8.54 -4.24 16.04
C ASP A 126 -9.88 -4.43 15.29
N LEU A 127 -10.03 -5.51 14.51
CA LEU A 127 -11.26 -5.83 13.77
C LEU A 127 -12.56 -5.71 14.61
N PRO A 128 -12.60 -6.17 15.89
CA PRO A 128 -13.81 -6.02 16.70
C PRO A 128 -14.24 -4.57 16.91
N LYS A 129 -13.30 -3.62 16.88
CA LYS A 129 -13.58 -2.17 17.02
C LYS A 129 -14.13 -1.54 15.73
N HIS A 130 -13.87 -2.18 14.60
CA HIS A 130 -14.25 -1.71 13.27
C HIS A 130 -15.56 -2.31 12.76
N VAL A 131 -16.18 -3.23 13.51
CA VAL A 131 -17.50 -3.78 13.17
C VAL A 131 -18.57 -2.70 13.35
N ILE A 132 -19.23 -2.33 12.27
CA ILE A 132 -20.28 -1.32 12.25
C ILE A 132 -21.71 -1.91 12.34
N ARG A 133 -21.87 -3.16 11.87
CA ARG A 133 -23.16 -3.88 11.88
C ARG A 133 -22.90 -5.37 12.13
N GLY A 134 -23.80 -6.02 12.87
CA GLY A 134 -23.67 -7.44 13.19
C GLY A 134 -22.76 -7.73 14.38
N SER A 135 -22.26 -8.95 14.46
CA SER A 135 -21.39 -9.41 15.55
C SER A 135 -20.42 -10.48 15.04
N LEU A 136 -19.23 -10.56 15.63
CA LEU A 136 -18.27 -11.64 15.40
C LEU A 136 -18.64 -12.95 16.13
N ALA A 137 -19.66 -12.90 16.99
CA ALA A 137 -20.21 -14.10 17.62
C ALA A 137 -20.79 -15.02 16.54
N GLY A 138 -20.37 -16.28 16.54
CA GLY A 138 -20.76 -17.25 15.50
C GLY A 138 -19.82 -17.29 14.28
N LEU A 139 -18.65 -16.61 14.33
CA LEU A 139 -17.63 -16.76 13.30
C LEU A 139 -17.11 -18.21 13.27
N ARG A 140 -16.86 -18.80 14.45
CA ARG A 140 -16.56 -20.23 14.61
C ARG A 140 -17.83 -21.00 14.94
N SER A 141 -18.09 -22.09 14.20
CA SER A 141 -19.17 -23.02 14.52
C SER A 141 -18.87 -23.77 15.82
N PRO A 142 -19.86 -23.99 16.70
CA PRO A 142 -19.63 -24.74 17.93
C PRO A 142 -19.07 -26.12 17.66
N GLY A 143 -17.95 -26.48 18.31
CA GLY A 143 -17.30 -27.79 18.14
C GLY A 143 -16.44 -27.95 16.89
N ALA A 144 -16.20 -26.86 16.11
CA ALA A 144 -15.29 -26.88 14.97
C ALA A 144 -13.87 -27.30 15.40
N LYS A 145 -13.26 -28.18 14.61
CA LYS A 145 -11.90 -28.69 14.80
C LYS A 145 -11.07 -28.38 13.56
N PRO A 146 -9.73 -28.31 13.70
CA PRO A 146 -8.85 -28.22 12.53
C PRO A 146 -9.18 -29.34 11.54
N PRO A 147 -9.22 -29.06 10.23
CA PRO A 147 -9.55 -30.07 9.23
C PRO A 147 -8.43 -31.09 9.09
N ASP A 148 -8.80 -32.37 8.94
CA ASP A 148 -7.88 -33.45 8.59
C ASP A 148 -7.48 -33.32 7.12
N ARG A 149 -6.29 -33.79 6.77
CA ARG A 149 -5.87 -33.84 5.36
C ARG A 149 -6.52 -35.02 4.65
N PRO A 150 -6.85 -34.86 3.36
CA PRO A 150 -7.21 -36.00 2.53
C PRO A 150 -6.12 -37.10 2.51
N TYR A 151 -4.84 -36.66 2.59
CA TYR A 151 -3.68 -37.55 2.62
C TYR A 151 -3.52 -38.30 3.95
N ASP A 152 -3.83 -37.67 5.08
CA ASP A 152 -3.75 -38.29 6.37
C ASP A 152 -4.87 -39.34 6.50
N ALA A 153 -6.05 -39.11 5.93
CA ALA A 153 -7.12 -40.08 5.82
C ALA A 153 -6.72 -41.29 4.95
N LEU A 154 -5.96 -41.06 3.88
CA LEU A 154 -5.42 -42.13 3.04
C LEU A 154 -4.34 -42.93 3.80
N ARG A 155 -3.48 -42.27 4.55
CA ARG A 155 -2.47 -42.92 5.42
C ARG A 155 -3.12 -43.74 6.50
N ASP A 156 -4.14 -43.22 7.19
CA ASP A 156 -4.93 -43.96 8.16
C ASP A 156 -5.64 -45.19 7.55
N GLN A 157 -6.07 -45.10 6.29
CA GLN A 157 -6.64 -46.26 5.59
C GLN A 157 -5.57 -47.29 5.21
N LEU A 158 -4.37 -46.85 4.85
CA LEU A 158 -3.23 -47.72 4.57
C LEU A 158 -2.72 -48.40 5.84
N ASP A 159 -2.65 -47.66 6.96
CA ASP A 159 -2.27 -48.20 8.28
C ASP A 159 -3.32 -49.24 8.78
N ARG A 160 -4.62 -48.97 8.57
CA ARG A 160 -5.70 -49.94 8.86
C ARG A 160 -5.68 -51.17 7.96
N ARG A 161 -5.06 -51.08 6.76
CA ARG A 161 -4.87 -52.23 5.85
C ARG A 161 -3.58 -53.00 6.12
N GLY A 162 -2.87 -52.71 7.20
CA GLY A 162 -1.65 -53.43 7.58
C GLY A 162 -0.36 -53.01 6.86
N PHE A 163 -0.38 -51.85 6.23
CA PHE A 163 0.83 -51.18 5.68
C PHE A 163 1.43 -50.24 6.73
N GLY A 164 1.38 -50.59 7.99
CA GLY A 164 1.96 -49.84 9.10
C GLY A 164 3.48 -49.85 9.05
N ASP A 165 4.07 -48.74 9.44
CA ASP A 165 5.48 -48.42 9.52
C ASP A 165 6.22 -49.33 10.51
N ASP A 166 6.72 -50.48 10.05
CA ASP A 166 7.79 -51.21 10.73
C ASP A 166 9.08 -50.48 10.42
N GLY A 167 9.48 -49.58 11.34
CA GLY A 167 10.55 -48.61 11.21
C GLY A 167 11.82 -49.14 10.55
N ASP A 168 12.03 -48.87 9.34
CA ASP A 168 13.25 -48.64 8.57
C ASP A 168 13.08 -48.73 7.02
N GLY A 169 11.87 -48.99 6.50
CA GLY A 169 11.68 -49.26 5.07
C GLY A 169 10.46 -48.59 4.39
N GLY A 170 9.68 -47.78 5.10
CA GLY A 170 8.36 -47.33 4.65
C GLY A 170 8.34 -46.53 3.34
N THR A 171 9.37 -45.78 3.00
CA THR A 171 9.46 -45.05 1.75
C THR A 171 9.78 -45.96 0.55
N VAL A 172 10.52 -47.02 0.77
CA VAL A 172 10.88 -48.00 -0.28
C VAL A 172 9.69 -48.86 -0.64
N SER A 173 8.85 -49.25 0.35
CA SER A 173 7.65 -50.06 0.08
C SER A 173 6.55 -49.30 -0.64
N LEU A 174 6.37 -48.02 -0.36
CA LEU A 174 5.39 -47.17 -1.06
C LEU A 174 5.77 -46.94 -2.52
N LEU A 175 7.06 -46.66 -2.80
CA LEU A 175 7.59 -46.56 -4.17
C LEU A 175 7.47 -47.87 -4.92
N GLN A 176 7.70 -49.01 -4.28
CA GLN A 176 7.52 -50.32 -4.89
C GLN A 176 6.04 -50.67 -5.14
N ALA A 177 5.13 -50.28 -4.23
CA ALA A 177 3.68 -50.43 -4.45
C ALA A 177 3.18 -49.57 -5.61
N MET A 178 3.60 -48.32 -5.68
CA MET A 178 3.29 -47.45 -6.81
C MET A 178 3.90 -47.94 -8.14
N GLN A 179 5.10 -48.50 -8.10
CA GLN A 179 5.74 -49.09 -9.26
C GLN A 179 5.03 -50.35 -9.76
N ARG A 180 4.53 -51.21 -8.85
CA ARG A 180 3.69 -52.37 -9.23
C ARG A 180 2.37 -51.94 -9.84
N GLU A 181 1.71 -50.93 -9.32
CA GLU A 181 0.43 -50.44 -9.87
C GLU A 181 0.61 -49.77 -11.24
N VAL A 182 1.75 -49.13 -11.49
CA VAL A 182 2.13 -48.59 -12.79
C VAL A 182 2.49 -49.74 -13.75
N ASP A 183 3.21 -50.75 -13.32
CA ASP A 183 3.58 -51.92 -14.13
C ASP A 183 2.36 -52.77 -14.48
N GLU A 184 1.44 -53.01 -13.51
CA GLU A 184 0.17 -53.73 -13.78
C GLU A 184 -0.73 -52.92 -14.71
N GLY A 185 -0.77 -51.58 -14.60
CA GLY A 185 -1.48 -50.67 -15.52
C GLY A 185 -0.89 -50.65 -16.92
N MET A 186 0.43 -50.83 -17.09
CA MET A 186 1.08 -50.97 -18.40
C MET A 186 0.86 -52.32 -19.04
N HIS A 187 0.94 -53.40 -18.25
CA HIS A 187 0.66 -54.75 -18.76
C HIS A 187 -0.81 -54.99 -19.13
N ALA A 188 -1.75 -54.26 -18.50
CA ALA A 188 -3.17 -54.31 -18.89
C ALA A 188 -3.45 -53.56 -20.20
N ARG A 189 -2.58 -52.62 -20.63
CA ARG A 189 -2.68 -51.91 -21.89
C ARG A 189 -2.07 -52.69 -23.08
N ASP A 190 -1.08 -53.53 -22.83
CA ASP A 190 -0.45 -54.32 -23.89
C ASP A 190 -1.25 -55.59 -24.31
N ALA A 191 -2.32 -55.94 -23.54
CA ALA A 191 -3.15 -57.10 -23.80
C ALA A 191 -4.38 -56.83 -24.70
N GLY A 192 -4.57 -55.64 -25.24
CA GLY A 192 -5.72 -55.32 -26.08
C GLY A 192 -5.46 -54.21 -27.10
N GLU A 193 -5.00 -54.59 -28.28
CA GLU A 193 -5.38 -54.15 -29.62
C GLU A 193 -4.19 -54.17 -30.61
N PRO A 194 -4.41 -54.59 -31.89
CA PRO A 194 -3.34 -54.70 -32.87
C PRO A 194 -3.03 -53.38 -33.58
N ALA A 195 -1.73 -53.22 -33.86
CA ALA A 195 -1.09 -52.04 -34.43
C ALA A 195 -1.72 -51.55 -35.75
N GLY A 196 -2.13 -50.29 -35.74
CA GLY A 196 -2.32 -49.47 -36.94
C GLY A 196 -1.13 -48.51 -37.12
N THR A 197 -0.36 -48.74 -38.15
CA THR A 197 0.77 -47.92 -38.57
C THR A 197 0.32 -46.53 -39.02
N ALA A 198 0.78 -45.49 -38.37
CA ALA A 198 0.74 -44.12 -38.87
C ALA A 198 2.16 -43.56 -38.97
N GLN A 199 2.54 -43.26 -40.21
CA GLN A 199 3.84 -42.66 -40.57
C GLN A 199 4.01 -41.27 -39.99
N VAL A 200 5.17 -41.08 -39.35
CA VAL A 200 5.70 -39.78 -38.93
C VAL A 200 6.26 -39.08 -40.18
N GLY A 201 5.66 -37.99 -40.56
CA GLY A 201 6.17 -37.05 -41.54
C GLY A 201 6.91 -35.92 -40.86
N ASP A 202 8.19 -35.87 -41.11
CA ASP A 202 9.11 -34.82 -40.77
C ASP A 202 8.76 -33.52 -41.54
N GLN A 203 8.51 -32.41 -40.83
CA GLN A 203 8.48 -31.09 -41.47
C GLN A 203 9.14 -30.04 -40.54
N SER A 204 10.36 -29.75 -40.94
CA SER A 204 11.20 -28.63 -40.52
C SER A 204 10.51 -27.27 -40.76
N ALA A 205 10.70 -26.35 -39.77
CA ALA A 205 10.25 -24.97 -39.81
C ALA A 205 11.04 -24.13 -40.82
N PRO A 206 10.45 -23.16 -41.51
CA PRO A 206 11.18 -22.11 -42.19
C PRO A 206 11.06 -20.75 -41.45
N THR A 207 12.20 -20.13 -41.43
CA THR A 207 12.61 -18.79 -40.98
C THR A 207 11.73 -17.66 -41.52
N ALA A 208 11.41 -16.70 -40.64
CA ALA A 208 10.69 -15.49 -40.96
C ALA A 208 11.51 -14.52 -41.84
N ALA A 209 10.98 -14.10 -42.96
CA ALA A 209 11.48 -13.02 -43.79
C ALA A 209 10.57 -11.79 -43.69
N HIS A 210 11.19 -10.66 -43.37
CA HIS A 210 10.63 -9.32 -43.41
C HIS A 210 9.94 -9.02 -44.77
N ARG A 211 8.71 -8.53 -44.72
CA ARG A 211 8.08 -7.83 -45.87
C ARG A 211 7.54 -6.47 -45.40
N THR A 212 8.08 -5.45 -46.06
CA THR A 212 7.72 -4.04 -46.07
C THR A 212 6.29 -3.79 -46.52
N ARG A 213 5.63 -2.89 -45.86
CA ARG A 213 4.24 -2.43 -46.08
C ARG A 213 4.23 -1.26 -47.07
N PRO A 214 3.38 -1.26 -48.13
CA PRO A 214 3.14 -0.08 -48.98
C PRO A 214 2.11 0.90 -48.32
N PRO A 215 2.08 2.20 -48.75
CA PRO A 215 1.30 3.24 -48.12
C PRO A 215 -0.21 3.23 -48.49
N PRO A 216 -1.06 3.93 -47.73
CA PRO A 216 -2.51 3.83 -47.88
C PRO A 216 -3.04 4.74 -48.99
N SER A 217 -4.00 4.21 -49.77
CA SER A 217 -4.83 4.97 -50.71
C SER A 217 -6.15 5.38 -50.05
N GLU A 218 -6.55 6.60 -50.26
CA GLU A 218 -7.76 7.25 -49.79
C GLU A 218 -9.08 6.63 -50.31
N GLY A 219 -10.08 6.63 -49.47
CA GLY A 219 -11.48 6.81 -49.82
C GLY A 219 -12.30 5.58 -50.15
N ARG A 220 -12.92 5.00 -49.07
CA ARG A 220 -14.31 4.46 -49.11
C ARG A 220 -14.73 4.13 -47.69
N GLU A 221 -15.87 4.68 -47.26
CA GLU A 221 -16.55 4.32 -45.99
C GLU A 221 -16.77 2.79 -45.95
N PRO A 222 -16.47 2.14 -44.79
CA PRO A 222 -16.78 0.74 -44.63
C PRO A 222 -18.25 0.61 -44.18
N THR A 223 -19.08 0.06 -45.10
CA THR A 223 -20.33 -0.60 -44.74
C THR A 223 -20.03 -1.66 -43.66
N ARG A 224 -20.76 -1.60 -42.54
CA ARG A 224 -20.68 -2.59 -41.45
C ARG A 224 -20.86 -4.01 -42.05
N PRO A 225 -19.97 -4.96 -41.79
CA PRO A 225 -20.23 -6.36 -42.14
C PRO A 225 -21.36 -6.86 -41.24
N GLY A 226 -22.38 -7.42 -41.85
CA GLY A 226 -23.38 -8.24 -41.18
C GLY A 226 -22.73 -9.42 -40.45
N PRO A 227 -23.43 -10.03 -39.48
CA PRO A 227 -22.89 -11.16 -38.73
C PRO A 227 -22.48 -12.28 -39.72
N PRO A 228 -21.36 -13.01 -39.45
CA PRO A 228 -20.90 -14.08 -40.33
C PRO A 228 -22.00 -15.11 -40.50
N ALA A 229 -22.32 -15.42 -41.74
CA ALA A 229 -23.25 -16.50 -42.05
C ALA A 229 -22.67 -17.81 -41.51
N VAL A 230 -23.36 -18.43 -40.56
CA VAL A 230 -23.01 -19.75 -40.02
C VAL A 230 -23.27 -20.76 -41.12
N VAL A 231 -22.21 -21.20 -41.79
CA VAL A 231 -22.29 -22.24 -42.83
C VAL A 231 -22.61 -23.57 -42.13
N GLY A 232 -23.82 -24.08 -42.33
CA GLY A 232 -24.23 -25.40 -41.83
C GLY A 232 -25.38 -25.41 -40.83
N ALA A 233 -25.93 -24.26 -40.44
CA ALA A 233 -27.17 -24.25 -39.65
C ALA A 233 -28.39 -24.42 -40.58
N VAL A 234 -28.90 -25.63 -40.70
CA VAL A 234 -30.22 -25.86 -41.28
C VAL A 234 -31.24 -25.51 -40.21
N THR A 235 -31.75 -24.29 -40.23
CA THR A 235 -32.94 -23.91 -39.44
C THR A 235 -34.17 -24.49 -40.13
N PRO A 236 -34.98 -25.36 -39.51
CA PRO A 236 -36.25 -25.84 -40.05
C PRO A 236 -37.17 -24.67 -40.35
N GLU A 237 -37.95 -24.74 -41.42
CA GLU A 237 -39.01 -23.77 -41.69
C GLU A 237 -39.98 -23.75 -40.49
N GLY A 238 -39.99 -22.63 -39.76
CA GLY A 238 -40.76 -22.44 -38.53
C GLY A 238 -39.93 -22.19 -37.27
N GLY A 239 -38.59 -22.17 -37.38
CA GLY A 239 -37.66 -21.92 -36.24
C GLY A 239 -37.51 -23.14 -35.34
N TYR A 240 -36.46 -23.12 -34.51
CA TYR A 240 -36.31 -24.09 -33.41
C TYR A 240 -37.34 -23.80 -32.34
N ARG A 241 -38.35 -24.65 -32.19
CA ARG A 241 -39.12 -24.69 -30.93
C ARG A 241 -38.30 -25.44 -29.91
N SER A 242 -37.91 -24.75 -28.84
CA SER A 242 -37.33 -25.43 -27.68
C SER A 242 -38.28 -26.55 -27.25
N ARG A 243 -37.83 -27.80 -27.24
CA ARG A 243 -38.57 -28.93 -26.64
C ARG A 243 -38.26 -29.03 -25.14
N LEU A 244 -37.43 -28.15 -24.62
CA LEU A 244 -37.24 -28.03 -23.17
C LEU A 244 -38.52 -27.40 -22.61
N PRO A 245 -39.01 -27.87 -21.46
CA PRO A 245 -40.09 -27.21 -20.73
C PRO A 245 -39.72 -25.74 -20.56
N GLU A 246 -40.70 -24.83 -20.64
CA GLU A 246 -40.50 -23.38 -20.40
C GLU A 246 -40.05 -23.06 -18.97
N ASP A 247 -40.15 -24.01 -18.08
CA ASP A 247 -39.64 -23.97 -16.73
C ASP A 247 -38.26 -24.61 -16.66
N ASP A 248 -37.22 -23.80 -16.84
CA ASP A 248 -35.83 -24.14 -16.47
C ASP A 248 -35.66 -24.22 -14.93
N ASP A 249 -36.75 -24.20 -14.17
CA ASP A 249 -36.76 -24.48 -12.74
C ASP A 249 -36.53 -25.98 -12.53
N LEU A 250 -35.24 -26.34 -12.41
CA LEU A 250 -34.88 -27.64 -11.87
C LEU A 250 -35.65 -27.86 -10.56
N PRO A 251 -36.35 -28.99 -10.40
CA PRO A 251 -37.03 -29.27 -9.15
C PRO A 251 -36.06 -29.07 -7.98
N ALA A 252 -36.49 -28.42 -6.92
CA ALA A 252 -35.67 -28.05 -5.76
C ALA A 252 -34.92 -29.22 -5.12
N PHE A 253 -35.28 -30.47 -5.43
CA PHE A 253 -34.58 -31.68 -4.98
C PHE A 253 -33.41 -32.07 -5.91
N VAL A 254 -33.33 -31.50 -7.13
CA VAL A 254 -32.25 -31.80 -8.11
C VAL A 254 -31.10 -30.83 -7.96
N ASP A 255 -31.41 -29.56 -7.66
CA ASP A 255 -30.40 -28.52 -7.35
C ASP A 255 -30.98 -27.59 -6.27
N PRO A 256 -30.94 -28.02 -5.00
CA PRO A 256 -31.33 -27.15 -3.91
C PRO A 256 -30.27 -26.06 -3.78
N ASP A 257 -30.48 -24.89 -4.36
CA ASP A 257 -29.68 -23.71 -4.04
C ASP A 257 -29.75 -23.50 -2.51
N PRO A 258 -28.67 -23.77 -1.77
CA PRO A 258 -28.70 -23.71 -0.31
C PRO A 258 -29.02 -22.29 0.17
N CYS A 259 -28.79 -21.26 -0.67
CA CYS A 259 -29.09 -19.87 -0.35
C CYS A 259 -30.59 -19.55 -0.36
N LYS A 260 -31.43 -20.37 -1.02
CA LYS A 260 -32.89 -20.18 -1.04
C LYS A 260 -33.58 -20.65 0.26
N SER A 261 -32.90 -21.46 1.09
CA SER A 261 -33.47 -21.99 2.33
C SER A 261 -32.94 -21.27 3.57
N ALA A 262 -33.78 -20.49 4.25
CA ALA A 262 -33.42 -19.76 5.47
C ALA A 262 -32.86 -20.66 6.58
N SER A 263 -33.33 -21.91 6.68
CA SER A 263 -32.85 -22.88 7.67
C SER A 263 -31.44 -23.41 7.35
N GLN A 264 -31.09 -23.51 6.08
CA GLN A 264 -29.75 -23.88 5.63
C GLN A 264 -28.79 -22.71 5.79
N VAL A 265 -29.18 -21.50 5.36
CA VAL A 265 -28.39 -20.27 5.55
C VAL A 265 -28.03 -20.05 7.03
N ALA A 266 -28.96 -20.33 7.94
CA ALA A 266 -28.70 -20.20 9.38
C ALA A 266 -27.57 -21.12 9.90
N ARG A 267 -27.31 -22.23 9.22
CA ARG A 267 -26.25 -23.21 9.58
C ARG A 267 -24.95 -23.00 8.85
N MET A 268 -24.91 -22.10 7.86
CA MET A 268 -23.68 -21.81 7.10
C MET A 268 -22.62 -21.15 7.97
N PRO A 269 -21.34 -21.39 7.66
CA PRO A 269 -20.24 -20.70 8.34
C PRO A 269 -20.35 -19.20 8.15
N GLY A 270 -19.91 -18.47 9.18
CA GLY A 270 -19.96 -17.00 9.19
C GLY A 270 -18.86 -16.38 8.31
N ILE A 271 -19.22 -15.29 7.63
CA ILE A 271 -18.26 -14.42 6.94
C ILE A 271 -18.49 -12.96 7.36
N VAL A 272 -17.40 -12.24 7.50
CA VAL A 272 -17.38 -10.80 7.79
C VAL A 272 -16.92 -10.06 6.55
N VAL A 273 -17.71 -9.13 6.07
CA VAL A 273 -17.45 -8.40 4.83
C VAL A 273 -17.20 -6.91 5.10
N GLY A 274 -16.35 -6.29 4.28
CA GLY A 274 -16.14 -4.84 4.38
C GLY A 274 -17.32 -4.04 3.83
N ARG A 275 -17.50 -2.82 4.33
CA ARG A 275 -18.63 -1.94 3.97
C ARG A 275 -18.73 -1.65 2.47
N THR A 276 -17.60 -1.41 1.80
CA THR A 276 -17.60 -1.14 0.37
C THR A 276 -17.98 -2.39 -0.42
N LEU A 277 -17.45 -3.55 -0.04
CA LEU A 277 -17.80 -4.84 -0.66
C LEU A 277 -19.29 -5.17 -0.46
N ALA A 278 -19.82 -4.97 0.76
CA ALA A 278 -21.23 -5.18 1.05
C ALA A 278 -22.15 -4.34 0.15
N LYS A 279 -21.77 -3.07 -0.11
CA LYS A 279 -22.49 -2.21 -1.05
C LYS A 279 -22.36 -2.66 -2.51
N GLN A 280 -21.18 -3.12 -2.94
CA GLN A 280 -20.94 -3.59 -4.31
C GLN A 280 -21.73 -4.85 -4.64
N LEU A 281 -21.80 -5.78 -3.68
CA LEU A 281 -22.53 -7.04 -3.82
C LEU A 281 -24.01 -6.92 -3.43
N ALA A 282 -24.44 -5.75 -2.95
CA ALA A 282 -25.79 -5.50 -2.42
C ALA A 282 -26.20 -6.54 -1.36
N VAL A 283 -25.28 -6.88 -0.43
CA VAL A 283 -25.51 -7.85 0.65
C VAL A 283 -25.78 -7.17 1.97
N ASP A 284 -26.63 -7.78 2.77
CA ASP A 284 -26.96 -7.37 4.13
C ASP A 284 -26.67 -8.52 5.15
N LEU A 285 -26.89 -8.21 6.43
CA LEU A 285 -26.72 -9.20 7.49
C LEU A 285 -27.68 -10.38 7.30
N GLY A 286 -27.13 -11.59 7.36
CA GLY A 286 -27.88 -12.82 7.19
C GLY A 286 -27.95 -13.35 5.77
N ASP A 287 -27.53 -12.56 4.77
CA ASP A 287 -27.52 -12.98 3.37
C ASP A 287 -26.48 -14.09 3.13
N CYS A 288 -26.75 -14.86 2.10
CA CYS A 288 -25.87 -15.93 1.63
C CYS A 288 -24.95 -15.38 0.53
N VAL A 289 -23.65 -15.61 0.67
CA VAL A 289 -22.66 -15.31 -0.36
C VAL A 289 -21.88 -16.57 -0.74
N GLN A 290 -21.57 -16.70 -2.01
CA GLN A 290 -20.74 -17.79 -2.49
C GLN A 290 -19.31 -17.34 -2.65
N VAL A 291 -18.38 -18.09 -2.05
CA VAL A 291 -16.93 -17.88 -2.20
C VAL A 291 -16.39 -18.99 -3.08
N THR A 292 -15.67 -18.61 -4.14
CA THR A 292 -15.13 -19.55 -5.12
C THR A 292 -13.61 -19.37 -5.21
N SER A 293 -12.88 -20.48 -5.20
CA SER A 293 -11.43 -20.49 -5.45
C SER A 293 -11.15 -20.25 -6.92
N PRO A 294 -10.35 -19.26 -7.32
CA PRO A 294 -9.96 -19.05 -8.71
C PRO A 294 -8.91 -20.08 -9.19
N GLN A 295 -8.38 -20.91 -8.28
CA GLN A 295 -7.35 -21.89 -8.63
C GLN A 295 -7.96 -23.01 -9.47
N ILE A 296 -7.77 -22.90 -10.78
CA ILE A 296 -7.81 -24.05 -11.67
C ILE A 296 -6.54 -24.84 -11.34
N GLY A 297 -6.66 -25.87 -10.52
CA GLY A 297 -5.52 -26.70 -10.15
C GLY A 297 -4.98 -27.39 -11.39
N ILE A 298 -3.81 -26.99 -11.87
CA ILE A 298 -3.01 -27.81 -12.78
C ILE A 298 -2.47 -28.96 -11.92
N SER A 299 -3.26 -30.01 -11.81
CA SER A 299 -2.80 -31.27 -11.27
C SER A 299 -1.94 -31.95 -12.34
N PHE A 300 -0.66 -32.16 -12.04
CA PHE A 300 0.23 -33.00 -12.85
C PHE A 300 -0.16 -34.50 -12.76
N GLY A 301 -1.43 -34.81 -12.86
CA GLY A 301 -1.99 -36.16 -12.82
C GLY A 301 -3.49 -36.10 -13.03
N ALA A 302 -3.92 -36.45 -14.23
CA ALA A 302 -5.27 -36.79 -14.66
C ALA A 302 -6.43 -36.01 -13.99
N GLY A 303 -6.74 -34.83 -14.53
CA GLY A 303 -8.02 -34.16 -14.31
C GLY A 303 -7.86 -32.72 -13.81
N ALA A 304 -8.40 -31.76 -14.58
CA ALA A 304 -8.61 -30.41 -14.10
C ALA A 304 -9.51 -30.46 -12.87
N ARG A 305 -9.00 -30.01 -11.69
CA ARG A 305 -9.87 -29.84 -10.53
C ARG A 305 -10.85 -28.71 -10.82
N SER A 306 -12.14 -28.98 -10.67
CA SER A 306 -13.15 -27.93 -10.74
C SER A 306 -12.93 -26.91 -9.62
N PRO A 307 -13.25 -25.61 -9.86
CA PRO A 307 -13.18 -24.59 -8.82
C PRO A 307 -14.02 -25.03 -7.60
N ILE A 308 -13.43 -24.94 -6.41
CA ILE A 308 -14.15 -25.22 -5.18
C ILE A 308 -14.97 -23.98 -4.83
N ALA A 309 -16.28 -24.15 -4.65
CA ALA A 309 -17.20 -23.11 -4.21
C ALA A 309 -17.81 -23.50 -2.88
N LYS A 310 -17.93 -22.53 -1.96
CA LYS A 310 -18.58 -22.71 -0.66
C LYS A 310 -19.44 -21.50 -0.32
N GLN A 311 -20.62 -21.76 0.26
CA GLN A 311 -21.53 -20.74 0.71
C GLN A 311 -21.24 -20.32 2.15
N PHE A 312 -21.38 -19.03 2.42
CA PHE A 312 -21.18 -18.41 3.72
C PHE A 312 -22.35 -17.47 4.03
N ARG A 313 -22.65 -17.33 5.31
CA ARG A 313 -23.63 -16.36 5.81
C ARG A 313 -22.92 -15.09 6.28
N VAL A 314 -23.36 -13.93 5.82
CA VAL A 314 -22.85 -12.64 6.28
C VAL A 314 -23.32 -12.39 7.72
N ILE A 315 -22.38 -12.39 8.68
CA ILE A 315 -22.65 -12.21 10.11
C ILE A 315 -22.30 -10.81 10.62
N ALA A 316 -21.38 -10.12 9.96
CA ALA A 316 -21.00 -8.77 10.33
C ALA A 316 -20.46 -8.00 9.13
N VAL A 317 -20.59 -6.67 9.22
CA VAL A 317 -19.99 -5.72 8.28
C VAL A 317 -19.02 -4.83 9.05
N PHE A 318 -17.78 -4.71 8.55
CA PHE A 318 -16.75 -3.86 9.14
C PHE A 318 -16.42 -2.65 8.25
N GLU A 319 -15.88 -1.61 8.85
CA GLU A 319 -15.37 -0.41 8.18
C GLU A 319 -14.00 -0.05 8.74
N ALA A 320 -12.94 -0.34 7.99
CA ALA A 320 -11.57 0.01 8.33
C ALA A 320 -11.28 1.50 8.02
N GLY A 321 -12.11 2.12 7.20
CA GLY A 321 -11.91 3.46 6.68
C GLY A 321 -10.80 3.56 5.63
N PHE A 322 -10.40 2.42 5.05
CA PHE A 322 -9.47 2.30 3.94
C PHE A 322 -10.12 1.44 2.86
N ASP A 323 -10.51 2.08 1.77
CA ASP A 323 -11.37 1.45 0.75
C ASP A 323 -10.79 0.13 0.19
N GLN A 324 -9.47 0.03 0.10
CA GLN A 324 -8.81 -1.19 -0.38
C GLN A 324 -9.04 -2.39 0.55
N TYR A 325 -9.16 -2.17 1.87
CA TYR A 325 -9.53 -3.24 2.81
C TYR A 325 -11.03 -3.44 2.82
N ASP A 326 -11.81 -2.36 2.84
CA ASP A 326 -13.27 -2.41 2.89
C ASP A 326 -13.90 -3.00 1.61
N SER A 327 -13.17 -3.00 0.48
CA SER A 327 -13.63 -3.56 -0.80
C SER A 327 -13.08 -4.97 -1.11
N LYS A 328 -11.96 -5.37 -0.49
CA LYS A 328 -11.27 -6.61 -0.91
C LYS A 328 -10.99 -7.60 0.20
N LEU A 329 -11.06 -7.19 1.47
CA LEU A 329 -10.76 -8.08 2.58
C LEU A 329 -12.05 -8.64 3.18
N VAL A 330 -12.09 -9.95 3.36
CA VAL A 330 -13.18 -10.67 4.02
C VAL A 330 -12.61 -11.63 5.05
N TYR A 331 -13.32 -11.80 6.19
CA TYR A 331 -12.85 -12.67 7.28
C TYR A 331 -13.80 -13.83 7.49
N THR A 332 -13.23 -15.00 7.78
CA THR A 332 -13.96 -16.20 8.20
C THR A 332 -13.19 -16.91 9.32
N ASP A 333 -13.76 -17.98 9.87
CA ASP A 333 -13.03 -18.81 10.84
C ASP A 333 -11.81 -19.47 10.20
N LEU A 334 -10.74 -19.61 10.98
CA LEU A 334 -9.48 -20.24 10.57
C LEU A 334 -9.71 -21.64 10.02
N TYR A 335 -10.49 -22.46 10.75
CA TYR A 335 -10.74 -23.86 10.36
C TYR A 335 -11.57 -23.98 9.09
N GLU A 336 -12.51 -23.06 8.88
CA GLU A 336 -13.29 -22.99 7.65
C GLU A 336 -12.40 -22.63 6.45
N ALA A 337 -11.47 -21.67 6.62
CA ALA A 337 -10.51 -21.32 5.60
C ALA A 337 -9.53 -22.48 5.31
N GLN A 338 -9.03 -23.16 6.33
CA GLN A 338 -8.15 -24.33 6.18
C GLN A 338 -8.86 -25.47 5.43
N ALA A 339 -10.12 -25.77 5.80
CA ALA A 339 -10.92 -26.80 5.15
C ALA A 339 -11.21 -26.47 3.69
N PHE A 340 -11.49 -25.19 3.39
CA PHE A 340 -11.76 -24.73 2.03
C PHE A 340 -10.56 -24.94 1.07
N TYR A 341 -9.34 -24.86 1.59
CA TYR A 341 -8.11 -25.04 0.81
C TYR A 341 -7.53 -26.45 0.84
N GLU A 342 -8.14 -27.36 1.59
CA GLU A 342 -7.62 -28.73 1.79
C GLU A 342 -6.17 -28.77 2.32
N TYR A 343 -5.74 -27.71 3.01
CA TYR A 343 -4.38 -27.62 3.58
C TYR A 343 -4.20 -28.43 4.87
N GLY A 344 -5.30 -28.98 5.42
CA GLY A 344 -5.29 -29.56 6.76
C GLY A 344 -4.97 -28.50 7.80
N ASP A 345 -4.38 -28.89 8.92
CA ASP A 345 -3.99 -27.97 10.00
C ASP A 345 -2.69 -27.20 9.66
N SER A 346 -2.73 -26.41 8.58
CA SER A 346 -1.63 -25.58 8.12
C SER A 346 -2.10 -24.13 8.00
N VAL A 347 -1.20 -23.17 8.20
CA VAL A 347 -1.48 -21.74 8.14
C VAL A 347 -0.58 -21.03 7.13
N THR A 348 -0.99 -19.86 6.65
CA THR A 348 -0.14 -19.02 5.82
C THR A 348 0.96 -18.37 6.64
N GLY A 349 0.66 -17.99 7.88
CA GLY A 349 1.62 -17.35 8.76
C GLY A 349 1.05 -17.05 10.15
N LEU A 350 1.89 -16.37 10.94
CA LEU A 350 1.55 -15.86 12.26
C LEU A 350 1.52 -14.34 12.20
N GLU A 351 0.51 -13.75 12.79
CA GLU A 351 0.38 -12.29 12.92
C GLU A 351 0.49 -11.88 14.39
N MET A 352 1.13 -10.74 14.61
CA MET A 352 1.45 -10.28 15.96
C MET A 352 1.16 -8.81 16.14
N LYS A 353 0.68 -8.47 17.33
CA LYS A 353 0.56 -7.11 17.81
C LYS A 353 1.70 -6.80 18.77
N VAL A 354 2.39 -5.69 18.55
CA VAL A 354 3.44 -5.20 19.45
C VAL A 354 2.96 -3.96 20.20
N ARG A 355 3.48 -3.78 21.42
CA ARG A 355 3.10 -2.65 22.29
C ARG A 355 3.53 -1.30 21.70
N ASP A 356 4.75 -1.24 21.17
CA ASP A 356 5.32 -0.04 20.54
C ASP A 356 5.60 -0.35 19.06
N ILE A 357 4.78 0.23 18.20
CA ILE A 357 4.86 0.01 16.76
C ILE A 357 6.17 0.51 16.14
N ASN A 358 6.82 1.51 16.74
CA ASN A 358 8.10 2.02 16.24
C ASN A 358 9.23 1.00 16.45
N ARG A 359 9.03 0.05 17.38
CA ARG A 359 9.95 -1.06 17.64
C ARG A 359 9.62 -2.33 16.88
N ALA A 360 8.57 -2.33 16.05
CA ALA A 360 8.15 -3.51 15.28
C ALA A 360 9.32 -4.10 14.47
N HIS A 361 10.11 -3.27 13.79
CA HIS A 361 11.28 -3.70 13.03
C HIS A 361 12.37 -4.37 13.92
N ALA A 362 12.64 -3.83 15.09
CA ALA A 362 13.60 -4.43 16.02
C ALA A 362 13.10 -5.76 16.59
N ILE A 363 11.78 -5.87 16.83
CA ILE A 363 11.14 -7.10 17.30
C ILE A 363 11.15 -8.14 16.18
N ALA A 364 10.83 -7.77 14.94
CA ALA A 364 10.87 -8.65 13.77
C ALA A 364 12.27 -9.28 13.61
N ARG A 365 13.34 -8.48 13.62
CA ARG A 365 14.72 -9.00 13.56
C ARG A 365 15.07 -9.92 14.73
N ARG A 366 14.53 -9.65 15.92
CA ARG A 366 14.77 -10.50 17.08
C ARG A 366 14.06 -11.85 16.94
N ILE A 367 12.88 -11.87 16.35
CA ILE A 367 12.15 -13.10 16.03
C ILE A 367 12.91 -13.89 14.99
N ASP A 368 13.40 -13.27 13.91
CA ASP A 368 14.25 -13.94 12.91
C ASP A 368 15.46 -14.60 13.55
N ALA A 369 16.16 -13.90 14.46
CA ALA A 369 17.30 -14.46 15.19
C ALA A 369 16.94 -15.64 16.11
N ILE A 370 15.71 -15.70 16.64
CA ILE A 370 15.22 -16.83 17.47
C ILE A 370 14.84 -18.02 16.58
N LEU A 371 14.30 -17.76 15.38
CA LEU A 371 13.85 -18.79 14.46
C LEU A 371 14.99 -19.32 13.56
N ASP A 372 16.10 -18.65 13.46
CA ASP A 372 17.41 -18.83 12.82
C ASP A 372 17.62 -20.15 12.01
N ASN A 373 16.70 -20.46 11.08
CA ASN A 373 16.83 -21.63 10.21
C ASN A 373 16.62 -21.33 8.72
N GLY A 374 16.48 -20.04 8.35
CA GLY A 374 16.30 -19.59 6.97
C GLY A 374 15.00 -20.05 6.28
N ILE A 375 14.13 -20.78 7.00
CA ILE A 375 12.84 -21.26 6.49
C ILE A 375 11.73 -20.24 6.73
N TYR A 376 11.88 -19.45 7.79
CA TYR A 376 10.93 -18.40 8.17
C TYR A 376 11.42 -17.04 7.72
N HIS A 377 10.47 -16.18 7.41
CA HIS A 377 10.69 -14.78 7.09
C HIS A 377 9.78 -13.91 7.95
N THR A 378 10.38 -13.02 8.72
CA THR A 378 9.64 -12.11 9.58
C THR A 378 9.60 -10.72 8.97
N MET A 379 8.41 -10.21 8.73
CA MET A 379 8.16 -8.90 8.12
C MET A 379 7.50 -7.96 9.13
N ASP A 380 7.91 -6.70 9.12
CA ASP A 380 7.18 -5.66 9.83
C ASP A 380 6.11 -5.01 8.93
N TRP A 381 5.24 -4.20 9.50
CA TRP A 381 4.18 -3.51 8.80
C TRP A 381 4.67 -2.55 7.70
N ARG A 382 5.91 -2.03 7.80
CA ARG A 382 6.52 -1.16 6.78
C ARG A 382 6.99 -1.97 5.58
N GLU A 383 7.57 -3.11 5.84
CA GLU A 383 8.02 -4.03 4.80
C GLU A 383 6.82 -4.60 4.02
N LEU A 384 5.75 -4.96 4.73
CA LEU A 384 4.49 -5.41 4.13
C LEU A 384 3.90 -4.35 3.18
N ASN A 385 4.05 -3.06 3.51
CA ASN A 385 3.55 -1.95 2.72
C ASN A 385 4.68 -1.17 2.02
N HIS A 386 5.81 -1.84 1.72
CA HIS A 386 7.03 -1.21 1.20
C HIS A 386 6.76 -0.33 -0.03
N GLY A 387 6.02 -0.83 -1.02
CA GLY A 387 5.71 -0.09 -2.24
C GLY A 387 5.02 1.25 -1.98
N LEU A 388 4.12 1.29 -1.01
CA LEU A 388 3.40 2.50 -0.63
C LEU A 388 4.31 3.50 0.09
N PHE A 389 5.10 3.02 1.07
CA PHE A 389 6.05 3.88 1.78
C PHE A 389 7.13 4.43 0.85
N MET A 390 7.59 3.63 -0.12
CA MET A 390 8.51 4.11 -1.16
C MET A 390 7.87 5.17 -2.06
N ALA A 391 6.61 5.02 -2.45
CA ALA A 391 5.90 6.03 -3.22
C ALA A 391 5.78 7.37 -2.44
N LEU A 392 5.41 7.30 -1.15
CA LEU A 392 5.36 8.47 -0.27
C LEU A 392 6.74 9.13 -0.08
N LEU A 393 7.80 8.33 0.05
CA LEU A 393 9.18 8.83 0.16
C LEU A 393 9.62 9.55 -1.12
N ILE A 394 9.38 8.95 -2.29
CA ILE A 394 9.70 9.56 -3.58
C ILE A 394 8.92 10.86 -3.77
N GLN A 395 7.64 10.88 -3.43
CA GLN A 395 6.80 12.08 -3.44
C GLN A 395 7.39 13.16 -2.52
N GLN A 396 7.77 12.81 -1.29
CA GLN A 396 8.35 13.75 -0.33
C GLN A 396 9.69 14.33 -0.83
N ILE A 397 10.55 13.49 -1.40
CA ILE A 397 11.83 13.95 -2.01
C ILE A 397 11.54 14.90 -3.17
N GLY A 398 10.64 14.53 -4.10
CA GLY A 398 10.28 15.37 -5.24
C GLY A 398 9.75 16.75 -4.81
N MET A 399 8.83 16.77 -3.85
CA MET A 399 8.31 18.03 -3.29
C MET A 399 9.40 18.83 -2.59
N SER A 400 10.30 18.19 -1.84
CA SER A 400 11.42 18.85 -1.16
C SER A 400 12.39 19.50 -2.14
N VAL A 401 12.65 18.85 -3.29
CA VAL A 401 13.50 19.41 -4.36
C VAL A 401 12.84 20.66 -4.96
N VAL A 402 11.55 20.58 -5.32
CA VAL A 402 10.82 21.74 -5.89
C VAL A 402 10.81 22.92 -4.91
N LEU A 403 10.51 22.64 -3.64
CA LEU A 403 10.49 23.66 -2.59
C LEU A 403 11.89 24.22 -2.31
N GLY A 404 12.93 23.37 -2.34
CA GLY A 404 14.33 23.79 -2.24
C GLY A 404 14.71 24.76 -3.37
N LEU A 405 14.20 24.52 -4.58
CA LEU A 405 14.41 25.42 -5.72
C LEU A 405 13.73 26.79 -5.50
N ILE A 406 12.52 26.81 -4.93
CA ILE A 406 11.82 28.06 -4.57
C ILE A 406 12.61 28.84 -3.52
N ILE A 407 13.15 28.17 -2.51
CA ILE A 407 14.00 28.81 -1.49
C ILE A 407 15.30 29.33 -2.11
N LEU A 408 15.89 28.60 -3.04
CA LEU A 408 17.08 29.07 -3.78
C LEU A 408 16.80 30.36 -4.58
N VAL A 409 15.67 30.45 -5.25
CA VAL A 409 15.24 31.67 -5.95
C VAL A 409 15.05 32.83 -4.96
N ALA A 410 14.43 32.56 -3.80
CA ALA A 410 14.31 33.56 -2.73
C ALA A 410 15.69 34.02 -2.23
N ALA A 411 16.65 33.11 -2.06
CA ALA A 411 18.03 33.46 -1.69
C ALA A 411 18.72 34.33 -2.74
N CYS A 412 18.57 34.02 -4.02
CA CYS A 412 19.08 34.87 -5.12
C CYS A 412 18.46 36.28 -5.08
N THR A 413 17.18 36.38 -4.74
CA THR A 413 16.51 37.69 -4.57
C THR A 413 17.10 38.46 -3.39
N VAL A 414 17.42 37.81 -2.28
CA VAL A 414 18.11 38.43 -1.12
C VAL A 414 19.50 38.90 -1.52
N ILE A 415 20.29 38.10 -2.27
CA ILE A 415 21.61 38.50 -2.76
C ILE A 415 21.50 39.76 -3.66
N ALA A 416 20.60 39.75 -4.63
CA ALA A 416 20.39 40.86 -5.54
C ALA A 416 20.00 42.16 -4.79
N THR A 417 19.08 42.01 -3.81
CA THR A 417 18.64 43.15 -2.97
C THR A 417 19.79 43.71 -2.14
N LEU A 418 20.60 42.86 -1.50
CA LEU A 418 21.73 43.31 -0.69
C LEU A 418 22.82 43.96 -1.55
N ILE A 419 23.11 43.44 -2.76
CA ILE A 419 24.05 44.07 -3.67
C ILE A 419 23.53 45.46 -4.07
N MET A 420 22.25 45.60 -4.39
CA MET A 420 21.65 46.91 -4.70
C MET A 420 21.78 47.88 -3.52
N VAL A 421 21.50 47.44 -2.29
CA VAL A 421 21.67 48.26 -1.10
C VAL A 421 23.13 48.67 -0.88
N VAL A 422 24.10 47.75 -1.12
CA VAL A 422 25.53 48.09 -1.05
C VAL A 422 25.91 49.14 -2.06
N LEU A 423 25.43 49.06 -3.30
CA LEU A 423 25.70 50.04 -4.36
C LEU A 423 25.09 51.40 -4.01
N ASP A 424 23.84 51.45 -3.55
CA ASP A 424 23.16 52.69 -3.14
C ASP A 424 23.84 53.34 -1.92
N LYS A 425 24.41 52.56 -1.02
CA LYS A 425 25.08 53.01 0.21
C LYS A 425 26.60 53.12 0.07
N LYS A 426 27.15 53.00 -1.14
CA LYS A 426 28.59 53.02 -1.42
C LYS A 426 29.30 54.24 -0.81
N LYS A 427 28.72 55.48 -0.93
CA LYS A 427 29.26 56.71 -0.35
C LYS A 427 29.28 56.69 1.19
N GLU A 428 28.20 56.16 1.83
CA GLU A 428 28.11 56.04 3.29
C GLU A 428 29.11 55.01 3.81
N ILE A 429 29.30 53.88 3.12
CA ILE A 429 30.29 52.85 3.45
C ILE A 429 31.71 53.43 3.36
N ALA A 430 32.02 54.17 2.29
CA ALA A 430 33.30 54.79 2.09
C ALA A 430 33.62 55.80 3.18
N LEU A 431 32.64 56.62 3.58
CA LEU A 431 32.77 57.58 4.69
C LEU A 431 33.04 56.85 6.04
N LEU A 432 32.30 55.78 6.34
CA LEU A 432 32.51 54.99 7.55
C LEU A 432 33.93 54.40 7.62
N LYS A 433 34.43 53.89 6.49
CA LYS A 433 35.81 53.36 6.39
C LYS A 433 36.87 54.47 6.48
N ALA A 434 36.63 55.65 5.90
CA ALA A 434 37.50 56.80 6.04
C ALA A 434 37.59 57.32 7.52
N LEU A 435 36.51 57.13 8.29
CA LEU A 435 36.45 57.41 9.75
C LEU A 435 37.07 56.29 10.58
N GLY A 436 37.65 55.22 9.99
CA GLY A 436 38.37 54.17 10.67
C GLY A 436 37.58 52.89 10.98
N ALA A 437 36.40 52.71 10.34
CA ALA A 437 35.69 51.45 10.47
C ALA A 437 36.45 50.29 9.79
N LYS A 438 36.69 49.19 10.55
CA LYS A 438 37.33 47.97 10.04
C LYS A 438 36.43 47.22 9.06
N ASP A 439 37.01 46.45 8.14
CA ASP A 439 36.27 45.63 7.18
C ASP A 439 35.30 44.66 7.87
N ASP A 440 35.70 44.07 9.00
CA ASP A 440 34.85 43.22 9.84
C ASP A 440 33.58 43.94 10.36
N ALA A 441 33.67 45.24 10.65
CA ALA A 441 32.52 46.00 11.12
C ALA A 441 31.48 46.16 9.98
N VAL A 442 31.96 46.48 8.78
CA VAL A 442 31.12 46.57 7.56
C VAL A 442 30.50 45.21 7.23
N LEU A 443 31.30 44.15 7.25
CA LEU A 443 30.83 42.77 7.04
C LEU A 443 29.67 42.42 8.00
N ARG A 444 29.85 42.69 9.29
CA ARG A 444 28.80 42.41 10.30
C ARG A 444 27.53 43.21 10.09
N ILE A 445 27.62 44.48 9.64
CA ILE A 445 26.42 45.29 9.34
C ILE A 445 25.55 44.60 8.30
N PHE A 446 26.13 44.12 7.18
CA PHE A 446 25.36 43.47 6.12
C PHE A 446 24.91 42.06 6.48
N ILE A 447 25.69 41.30 7.25
CA ILE A 447 25.23 39.99 7.79
C ILE A 447 24.02 40.19 8.72
N TYR A 448 24.05 41.20 9.62
CA TYR A 448 22.88 41.48 10.45
C TYR A 448 21.68 41.94 9.64
N GLN A 449 21.90 42.75 8.58
CA GLN A 449 20.82 43.18 7.70
C GLN A 449 20.14 42.01 6.99
N GLY A 450 20.91 41.09 6.41
CA GLY A 450 20.36 39.91 5.79
C GLY A 450 19.73 38.95 6.79
N GLY A 451 20.34 38.83 7.99
CA GLY A 451 19.75 38.04 9.10
C GLY A 451 18.39 38.58 9.54
N ILE A 452 18.23 39.93 9.61
CA ILE A 452 16.94 40.57 9.92
C ILE A 452 15.91 40.30 8.83
N ILE A 453 16.30 40.41 7.56
CA ILE A 453 15.44 40.11 6.40
C ILE A 453 14.98 38.63 6.48
N GLY A 454 15.92 37.70 6.70
CA GLY A 454 15.65 36.29 6.84
C GLY A 454 14.73 36.00 8.04
N LEU A 455 14.99 36.61 9.17
CA LEU A 455 14.18 36.43 10.39
C LEU A 455 12.75 36.95 10.20
N LEU A 456 12.60 38.17 9.68
CA LEU A 456 11.28 38.76 9.42
C LEU A 456 10.50 37.93 8.40
N GLY A 457 11.16 37.49 7.31
CA GLY A 457 10.56 36.63 6.31
C GLY A 457 10.15 35.26 6.88
N THR A 458 11.00 34.67 7.71
CA THR A 458 10.71 33.37 8.36
C THR A 458 9.56 33.47 9.35
N VAL A 459 9.56 34.48 10.22
CA VAL A 459 8.49 34.66 11.23
C VAL A 459 7.14 34.91 10.55
N SER A 460 7.11 35.80 9.56
CA SER A 460 5.89 36.07 8.78
C SER A 460 5.45 34.84 7.95
N GLY A 461 6.40 34.08 7.40
CA GLY A 461 6.12 32.85 6.66
C GLY A 461 5.52 31.75 7.55
N ILE A 462 6.08 31.54 8.74
CA ILE A 462 5.52 30.60 9.74
C ILE A 462 4.11 31.03 10.13
N LEU A 463 3.88 32.31 10.41
CA LEU A 463 2.57 32.82 10.81
C LEU A 463 1.52 32.59 9.70
N ILE A 464 1.86 32.91 8.45
CA ILE A 464 0.98 32.69 7.30
C ILE A 464 0.78 31.19 7.07
N GLY A 465 1.83 30.37 7.12
CA GLY A 465 1.76 28.93 7.01
C GLY A 465 0.86 28.31 8.08
N TRP A 466 1.04 28.73 9.34
CA TRP A 466 0.19 28.28 10.45
C TRP A 466 -1.28 28.67 10.24
N LEU A 467 -1.54 29.92 9.83
CA LEU A 467 -2.90 30.38 9.54
C LEU A 467 -3.54 29.58 8.41
N CYS A 468 -2.77 29.30 7.36
CA CYS A 468 -3.22 28.47 6.24
C CYS A 468 -3.54 27.03 6.68
N CYS A 469 -2.68 26.42 7.49
CA CYS A 469 -2.94 25.07 8.07
C CYS A 469 -4.19 25.07 8.95
N ARG A 470 -4.41 26.11 9.77
CA ARG A 470 -5.63 26.25 10.58
C ARG A 470 -6.88 26.42 9.72
N PHE A 471 -6.78 27.17 8.61
CA PHE A 471 -7.86 27.31 7.64
C PHE A 471 -8.20 25.99 6.97
N LEU A 472 -7.19 25.22 6.53
CA LEU A 472 -7.37 23.91 5.92
C LEU A 472 -8.03 22.91 6.87
N LEU A 473 -7.66 22.93 8.16
CA LEU A 473 -8.30 22.09 9.19
C LEU A 473 -9.76 22.50 9.45
N ALA A 474 -10.06 23.80 9.43
CA ALA A 474 -11.41 24.29 9.65
C ALA A 474 -12.35 23.99 8.48
N TYR A 475 -11.83 24.00 7.27
CA TYR A 475 -12.62 23.82 6.05
C TYR A 475 -12.80 22.35 5.66
N THR A 476 -12.19 21.37 6.32
CA THR A 476 -12.28 19.92 6.04
C THR A 476 -12.55 19.61 4.57
N PHE A 477 -11.52 19.73 3.74
CA PHE A 477 -11.64 19.53 2.29
C PHE A 477 -12.04 18.06 2.02
N PRO A 478 -13.25 17.76 1.45
CA PRO A 478 -13.68 16.40 1.20
C PRO A 478 -12.84 15.80 0.05
N LEU A 479 -12.23 14.66 0.30
CA LEU A 479 -11.50 13.87 -0.69
C LEU A 479 -12.31 12.62 -1.02
N ASP A 480 -12.20 12.13 -2.26
CA ASP A 480 -12.80 10.84 -2.63
C ASP A 480 -11.97 9.69 -2.02
N PRO A 481 -12.53 8.92 -1.06
CA PRO A 481 -11.82 7.83 -0.41
C PRO A 481 -11.36 6.73 -1.37
N LYS A 482 -12.00 6.59 -2.53
CA LYS A 482 -11.63 5.60 -3.55
C LYS A 482 -10.30 5.92 -4.23
N VAL A 483 -9.97 7.21 -4.34
CA VAL A 483 -8.75 7.68 -5.04
C VAL A 483 -7.64 7.95 -4.02
N TYR A 484 -7.97 8.67 -2.93
CA TYR A 484 -6.99 9.17 -1.97
C TYR A 484 -6.88 8.33 -0.70
N PHE A 485 -7.70 7.30 -0.54
CA PHE A 485 -7.76 6.40 0.62
C PHE A 485 -8.13 7.09 1.95
N ILE A 486 -8.38 8.38 1.93
CA ILE A 486 -8.79 9.23 3.06
C ILE A 486 -9.97 10.11 2.67
N SER A 487 -10.87 10.37 3.62
CA SER A 487 -12.10 11.13 3.39
C SER A 487 -11.94 12.65 3.49
N SER A 488 -10.86 13.12 4.11
CA SER A 488 -10.58 14.54 4.31
C SER A 488 -9.09 14.81 4.23
N LEU A 489 -8.70 16.03 3.82
CA LEU A 489 -7.31 16.43 3.75
C LEU A 489 -6.70 16.49 5.16
N PRO A 490 -5.73 15.62 5.48
CA PRO A 490 -5.10 15.63 6.79
C PRO A 490 -4.03 16.71 6.85
N VAL A 491 -4.00 17.44 7.95
CA VAL A 491 -2.96 18.43 8.24
C VAL A 491 -2.43 18.14 9.63
N SER A 492 -1.16 17.78 9.73
CA SER A 492 -0.51 17.66 11.03
C SER A 492 0.05 19.02 11.46
N MET A 493 0.08 19.26 12.77
CA MET A 493 0.61 20.50 13.35
C MET A 493 1.75 20.19 14.34
N HIS A 494 2.63 19.25 14.00
CA HIS A 494 3.76 18.97 14.85
C HIS A 494 4.79 20.10 14.83
N PRO A 495 5.37 20.49 15.96
CA PRO A 495 6.33 21.60 16.04
C PRO A 495 7.51 21.46 15.08
N ILE A 496 7.93 20.24 14.77
CA ILE A 496 9.05 19.96 13.87
C ILE A 496 8.78 20.39 12.44
N GLU A 497 7.52 20.37 12.00
CA GLU A 497 7.08 20.76 10.64
C GLU A 497 7.18 22.28 10.44
N PHE A 498 7.21 23.04 11.52
CA PHE A 498 7.41 24.48 11.54
C PHE A 498 8.88 24.84 11.79
N ALA A 499 9.54 24.11 12.69
CA ALA A 499 10.91 24.38 13.08
C ALA A 499 11.93 24.07 11.97
N LEU A 500 11.73 22.98 11.22
CA LEU A 500 12.66 22.57 10.15
C LEU A 500 12.67 23.58 8.98
N PRO A 501 11.54 24.00 8.41
CA PRO A 501 11.52 25.06 7.39
C PRO A 501 12.13 26.38 7.87
N ALA A 502 11.87 26.76 9.13
CA ALA A 502 12.43 27.96 9.73
C ALA A 502 13.96 27.91 9.79
N LEU A 503 14.51 26.80 10.27
CA LEU A 503 15.95 26.60 10.38
C LEU A 503 16.62 26.63 9.00
N VAL A 504 16.05 25.93 8.03
CA VAL A 504 16.55 25.88 6.65
C VAL A 504 16.54 27.27 6.03
N ALA A 505 15.42 28.01 6.12
CA ALA A 505 15.29 29.34 5.56
C ALA A 505 16.29 30.33 6.17
N ILE A 506 16.43 30.34 7.49
CA ILE A 506 17.39 31.23 8.18
C ILE A 506 18.81 30.88 7.74
N THR A 507 19.17 29.60 7.68
CA THR A 507 20.51 29.15 7.28
C THR A 507 20.82 29.58 5.85
N ILE A 508 19.89 29.37 4.91
CA ILE A 508 20.06 29.76 3.51
C ILE A 508 20.17 31.28 3.39
N CYS A 509 19.34 32.06 4.09
CA CYS A 509 19.43 33.51 4.11
C CYS A 509 20.79 34.02 4.64
N LEU A 510 21.27 33.44 5.74
CA LEU A 510 22.59 33.79 6.28
C LEU A 510 23.72 33.48 5.29
N VAL A 511 23.72 32.29 4.69
CA VAL A 511 24.72 31.91 3.69
C VAL A 511 24.64 32.84 2.48
N ALA A 512 23.44 33.16 1.97
CA ALA A 512 23.24 34.07 0.84
C ALA A 512 23.75 35.48 1.13
N THR A 513 23.75 35.96 2.38
CA THR A 513 24.22 37.31 2.72
C THR A 513 25.73 37.43 2.80
N VAL A 514 26.47 36.33 2.95
CA VAL A 514 27.96 36.35 3.08
C VAL A 514 28.62 37.00 1.84
N PHE A 515 28.19 36.64 0.65
CA PHE A 515 28.78 37.14 -0.58
C PHE A 515 28.61 38.68 -0.75
N PRO A 516 27.42 39.27 -0.67
CA PRO A 516 27.23 40.70 -0.70
C PRO A 516 27.95 41.45 0.44
N ALA A 517 27.98 40.85 1.63
CA ALA A 517 28.66 41.42 2.79
C ALA A 517 30.20 41.50 2.60
N MET A 518 30.80 40.45 2.04
CA MET A 518 32.23 40.46 1.68
C MET A 518 32.52 41.48 0.57
N TYR A 519 31.64 41.62 -0.42
CA TYR A 519 31.76 42.60 -1.46
C TYR A 519 31.75 44.04 -0.86
N ALA A 520 30.82 44.33 0.04
CA ALA A 520 30.73 45.59 0.74
C ALA A 520 31.99 45.91 1.58
N ALA A 521 32.50 44.89 2.30
CA ALA A 521 33.69 45.01 3.15
C ALA A 521 34.97 45.32 2.34
N LYS A 522 35.09 44.82 1.11
CA LYS A 522 36.27 45.03 0.24
C LYS A 522 36.22 46.36 -0.56
N LEU A 523 35.18 47.17 -0.47
CA LEU A 523 35.10 48.46 -1.15
C LEU A 523 36.19 49.41 -0.63
N ARG A 524 36.99 50.01 -1.59
CA ARG A 524 38.02 51.01 -1.27
C ARG A 524 37.38 52.37 -1.01
N PRO A 525 37.78 53.11 0.04
CA PRO A 525 37.22 54.44 0.34
C PRO A 525 37.35 55.43 -0.83
N ALA A 526 38.49 55.37 -1.55
CA ALA A 526 38.75 56.23 -2.70
C ALA A 526 37.74 56.04 -3.83
N ASP A 527 37.34 54.78 -4.12
CA ASP A 527 36.41 54.46 -5.22
C ASP A 527 34.95 54.86 -4.87
N GLY A 528 34.64 54.96 -3.56
CA GLY A 528 33.33 55.37 -3.09
C GLY A 528 33.12 56.89 -3.07
N LEU A 529 34.18 57.67 -2.86
CA LEU A 529 34.15 59.11 -2.80
C LEU A 529 34.32 59.78 -4.19
N ARG A 530 34.92 59.05 -5.16
CA ARG A 530 35.18 59.51 -6.53
C ARG A 530 34.04 59.26 -7.51
N ALA A 531 33.05 58.48 -7.15
CA ALA A 531 31.88 58.19 -7.98
C ALA A 531 30.88 59.35 -7.88
N GLU A 532 30.84 60.21 -8.85
CA GLU A 532 29.72 61.11 -9.14
C GLU A 532 28.52 60.40 -9.70
#